data_a6053bee6178ee60306bd5ea1c3d0e71
#
_entry.id   a6053bee6178ee60306bd5ea1c3d0e71
#
_cell.length_a   1.000
_cell.length_b   1.000
_cell.length_c   1.000
_cell.angle_alpha   90.00
_cell.angle_beta   90.00
_cell.angle_gamma   90.00
#
_symmetry.space_group_name_H-M   'P 1'
#
loop_
_entity.id
_entity.type
_entity.pdbx_description
1 polymer ?
#
loop_
_entity_poly.entity_id
_entity_poly.type
_entity_poly.pdbx_seq_one_letter_code
_entity_poly.pdbx_strand_id
1 'polypeptide(L)'
;VLFRSTLWPVNTDIGWYDAVDGQRVITVFNPLWDNYAGYDHAVKLLRLQNVLTKEVETLTPETEEEFGNDPVRIYKGDITISGGYMNIFFMQNLPSSTDNKHRISLVRPQEDDTLYGEDGYVHLELRYNDYDDLTGRRSPGAVSYNLNSLDIPSETKGIKLKLNSEENGEVEVTFDLKTVGSNEKLTTNVDLSNMQLK
;
A
#
# COMPACT_ATOMS: atom_id res chain seq x y z
N VAL A 1 -8.97 -13.78 4.82
CA VAL A 1 -9.97 -13.92 3.74
C VAL A 1 -10.21 -12.53 3.19
N LEU A 2 -9.71 -12.27 1.98
CA LEU A 2 -9.97 -11.02 1.27
C LEU A 2 -11.35 -11.13 0.64
N PHE A 3 -12.29 -10.37 1.16
CA PHE A 3 -13.61 -10.25 0.54
C PHE A 3 -13.51 -9.17 -0.55
N ARG A 4 -13.80 -9.52 -1.79
CA ARG A 4 -14.17 -8.57 -2.83
C ARG A 4 -15.66 -8.42 -2.74
N SER A 5 -16.10 -7.35 -2.12
CA SER A 5 -17.51 -7.00 -2.06
C SER A 5 -17.71 -5.61 -2.63
N THR A 6 -18.73 -5.47 -3.44
CA THR A 6 -19.21 -4.19 -3.90
C THR A 6 -20.21 -3.64 -2.89
N LEU A 7 -20.03 -2.39 -2.50
CA LEU A 7 -20.84 -1.76 -1.46
C LEU A 7 -21.70 -0.65 -2.08
N TRP A 8 -22.98 -0.62 -1.73
CA TRP A 8 -23.90 0.46 -2.06
C TRP A 8 -24.14 1.33 -0.82
N PRO A 9 -23.66 2.57 -0.77
CA PRO A 9 -23.96 3.48 0.33
C PRO A 9 -25.42 3.94 0.24
N VAL A 10 -26.24 3.62 1.24
CA VAL A 10 -27.65 4.08 1.26
C VAL A 10 -27.79 5.53 1.72
N ASN A 11 -26.83 6.04 2.46
CA ASN A 11 -26.77 7.45 2.86
C ASN A 11 -25.93 8.23 1.83
N THR A 12 -26.56 8.58 0.72
CA THR A 12 -25.91 9.35 -0.36
C THR A 12 -25.71 10.83 0.00
N ASP A 13 -26.37 11.30 1.03
CA ASP A 13 -26.19 12.66 1.58
C ASP A 13 -24.97 12.71 2.53
N ILE A 14 -23.78 12.50 1.96
CA ILE A 14 -22.50 12.64 2.61
C ILE A 14 -21.81 13.94 2.16
N GLY A 15 -22.49 15.06 2.31
CA GLY A 15 -22.01 16.39 1.89
C GLY A 15 -20.69 16.86 2.53
N TRP A 16 -20.13 16.04 3.41
CA TRP A 16 -18.81 16.24 4.01
C TRP A 16 -17.69 15.50 3.26
N TYR A 17 -18.02 14.76 2.18
CA TYR A 17 -17.04 13.99 1.40
C TYR A 17 -17.28 14.15 -0.11
N ASP A 18 -16.26 14.63 -0.80
CA ASP A 18 -16.24 14.71 -2.26
C ASP A 18 -15.60 13.45 -2.81
N ALA A 19 -16.41 12.60 -3.44
CA ALA A 19 -15.95 11.35 -4.03
C ALA A 19 -15.17 11.62 -5.33
N VAL A 20 -14.00 11.00 -5.43
CA VAL A 20 -13.17 11.01 -6.63
C VAL A 20 -13.01 9.56 -7.11
N ASP A 21 -13.21 9.32 -8.40
CA ASP A 21 -13.05 7.99 -8.99
C ASP A 21 -11.59 7.51 -8.83
N GLY A 22 -11.44 6.24 -8.43
CA GLY A 22 -10.13 5.65 -8.13
C GLY A 22 -9.53 6.02 -6.78
N GLN A 23 -10.14 6.92 -6.00
CA GLN A 23 -9.66 7.29 -4.66
C GLN A 23 -9.77 6.10 -3.69
N ARG A 24 -8.65 5.76 -3.05
CA ARG A 24 -8.63 4.78 -1.97
C ARG A 24 -9.07 5.42 -0.66
N VAL A 25 -9.92 4.70 0.07
CA VAL A 25 -10.43 5.18 1.36
C VAL A 25 -10.40 4.10 2.42
N ILE A 26 -10.23 4.49 3.67
CA ILE A 26 -10.58 3.70 4.83
C ILE A 26 -11.99 4.08 5.22
N THR A 27 -12.87 3.10 5.36
CA THR A 27 -14.27 3.36 5.72
C THR A 27 -14.68 2.57 6.97
N VAL A 28 -15.55 3.18 7.75
CA VAL A 28 -16.33 2.52 8.79
C VAL A 28 -17.79 2.55 8.35
N PHE A 29 -18.44 1.40 8.33
CA PHE A 29 -19.83 1.30 7.89
C PHE A 29 -20.60 0.25 8.70
N ASN A 30 -21.93 0.39 8.70
CA ASN A 30 -22.83 -0.66 9.16
C ASN A 30 -23.40 -1.41 7.94
N PRO A 31 -23.25 -2.74 7.87
CA PRO A 31 -23.92 -3.54 6.87
C PRO A 31 -25.44 -3.53 7.14
N LEU A 32 -26.23 -3.45 6.09
CA LEU A 32 -27.69 -3.39 6.17
C LEU A 32 -28.36 -4.58 5.49
N TRP A 33 -28.12 -4.77 4.19
CA TRP A 33 -28.72 -5.84 3.39
C TRP A 33 -27.71 -6.42 2.43
N ASP A 34 -27.85 -7.69 2.12
CA ASP A 34 -27.10 -8.37 1.08
C ASP A 34 -27.84 -8.30 -0.28
N ASN A 35 -27.08 -8.38 -1.37
CA ASN A 35 -27.60 -8.42 -2.74
C ASN A 35 -28.55 -7.25 -3.08
N TYR A 36 -28.12 -6.04 -2.84
CA TYR A 36 -28.92 -4.83 -3.05
C TYR A 36 -28.54 -4.12 -4.35
N ALA A 37 -29.51 -3.92 -5.24
CA ALA A 37 -29.36 -3.12 -6.48
C ALA A 37 -28.15 -3.51 -7.36
N GLY A 38 -27.77 -4.80 -7.36
CA GLY A 38 -26.63 -5.31 -8.13
C GLY A 38 -25.28 -5.21 -7.41
N TYR A 39 -25.27 -4.75 -6.17
CA TYR A 39 -24.12 -4.72 -5.27
C TYR A 39 -24.23 -5.85 -4.25
N ASP A 40 -23.08 -6.32 -3.75
CA ASP A 40 -23.07 -7.40 -2.77
C ASP A 40 -23.71 -6.99 -1.45
N HIS A 41 -23.49 -5.73 -1.03
CA HIS A 41 -24.05 -5.24 0.22
C HIS A 41 -24.51 -3.79 0.14
N ALA A 42 -25.67 -3.50 0.72
CA ALA A 42 -26.08 -2.15 1.07
C ALA A 42 -25.50 -1.79 2.45
N VAL A 43 -24.91 -0.63 2.56
CA VAL A 43 -24.23 -0.20 3.78
C VAL A 43 -24.59 1.23 4.16
N LYS A 44 -24.58 1.53 5.47
CA LYS A 44 -24.63 2.90 5.95
C LYS A 44 -23.20 3.34 6.31
N LEU A 45 -22.66 4.29 5.56
CA LEU A 45 -21.34 4.85 5.84
C LEU A 45 -21.40 5.69 7.12
N LEU A 46 -20.44 5.46 8.00
CA LEU A 46 -20.27 6.19 9.25
C LEU A 46 -19.05 7.11 9.18
N ARG A 47 -17.98 6.67 8.50
CA ARG A 47 -16.75 7.42 8.36
C ARG A 47 -16.07 7.04 7.05
N LEU A 48 -15.50 8.04 6.38
CA LEU A 48 -14.60 7.89 5.23
C LEU A 48 -13.34 8.72 5.50
N GLN A 49 -12.20 8.16 5.16
CA GLN A 49 -10.92 8.85 5.22
C GLN A 49 -10.11 8.49 3.98
N ASN A 50 -9.66 9.50 3.25
CA ASN A 50 -8.77 9.29 2.11
C ASN A 50 -7.46 8.66 2.57
N VAL A 51 -6.97 7.71 1.78
CA VAL A 51 -5.64 7.15 1.91
C VAL A 51 -4.74 7.83 0.89
N LEU A 52 -3.53 8.22 1.30
CA LEU A 52 -2.51 8.69 0.37
C LEU A 52 -2.31 7.60 -0.71
N THR A 53 -2.66 7.93 -1.94
CA THR A 53 -2.56 7.00 -3.07
C THR A 53 -1.49 7.50 -4.02
N LYS A 54 -0.51 6.64 -4.33
CA LYS A 54 0.66 6.98 -5.15
C LYS A 54 0.88 5.91 -6.22
N GLU A 55 1.54 6.31 -7.30
CA GLU A 55 2.11 5.40 -8.28
C GLU A 55 3.45 4.84 -7.79
N VAL A 56 3.90 3.75 -8.41
CA VAL A 56 5.26 3.24 -8.21
C VAL A 56 6.22 4.13 -8.99
N GLU A 57 7.25 4.63 -8.33
CA GLU A 57 8.24 5.54 -8.89
C GLU A 57 9.49 4.74 -9.33
N THR A 58 10.38 5.35 -10.11
CA THR A 58 11.65 4.74 -10.50
C THR A 58 12.77 5.32 -9.64
N LEU A 59 13.55 4.46 -9.01
CA LEU A 59 14.74 4.85 -8.26
C LEU A 59 15.94 4.88 -9.21
N THR A 60 16.58 6.03 -9.29
CA THR A 60 17.83 6.22 -10.03
C THR A 60 18.94 6.67 -9.09
N PRO A 61 20.23 6.54 -9.46
CA PRO A 61 21.32 7.05 -8.64
C PRO A 61 21.20 8.53 -8.30
N GLU A 62 20.61 9.34 -9.21
CA GLU A 62 20.42 10.78 -9.02
C GLU A 62 19.29 11.11 -8.05
N THR A 63 18.33 10.21 -7.88
CA THR A 63 17.15 10.42 -7.02
C THR A 63 17.26 9.69 -5.67
N GLU A 64 18.31 8.92 -5.45
CA GLU A 64 18.48 8.09 -4.24
C GLU A 64 18.41 8.93 -2.95
N GLU A 65 19.09 10.07 -2.93
CA GLU A 65 19.07 10.99 -1.79
C GLU A 65 17.68 11.58 -1.55
N GLU A 66 16.93 11.90 -2.59
CA GLU A 66 15.58 12.43 -2.49
C GLU A 66 14.60 11.40 -1.91
N PHE A 67 14.70 10.14 -2.32
CA PHE A 67 13.86 9.07 -1.79
C PHE A 67 14.25 8.68 -0.37
N GLY A 68 15.53 8.81 0.00
CA GLY A 68 16.06 8.42 1.29
C GLY A 68 16.03 6.91 1.52
N ASN A 69 16.47 6.50 2.70
CA ASN A 69 16.34 5.12 3.19
C ASN A 69 16.27 5.11 4.71
N ASP A 70 15.57 6.11 5.28
CA ASP A 70 15.43 6.20 6.72
C ASP A 70 14.57 5.07 7.27
N PRO A 71 14.81 4.64 8.49
CA PRO A 71 14.05 3.55 9.07
C PRO A 71 12.60 3.97 9.36
N VAL A 72 11.66 3.11 8.97
CA VAL A 72 10.24 3.31 9.22
C VAL A 72 9.67 2.13 10.00
N ARG A 73 8.79 2.40 10.95
CA ARG A 73 8.15 1.34 11.72
C ARG A 73 6.92 0.80 11.02
N ILE A 74 7.01 -0.46 10.62
CA ILE A 74 5.93 -1.22 9.99
C ILE A 74 5.72 -2.50 10.79
N TYR A 75 4.47 -2.79 11.16
CA TYR A 75 4.13 -4.00 11.91
C TYR A 75 3.81 -5.16 10.97
N LYS A 76 3.99 -6.37 11.50
CA LYS A 76 3.59 -7.59 10.79
C LYS A 76 2.09 -7.52 10.46
N GLY A 77 1.73 -7.75 9.22
CA GLY A 77 0.35 -7.69 8.74
C GLY A 77 -0.11 -6.30 8.27
N ASP A 78 0.75 -5.30 8.41
CA ASP A 78 0.44 -3.93 7.97
C ASP A 78 0.68 -3.71 6.48
N ILE A 79 1.28 -4.70 5.79
CA ILE A 79 1.46 -4.67 4.33
C ILE A 79 0.51 -5.69 3.71
N THR A 80 -0.37 -5.22 2.84
CA THR A 80 -1.32 -6.07 2.13
C THR A 80 -1.38 -5.71 0.65
N ILE A 81 -1.60 -6.70 -0.21
CA ILE A 81 -1.83 -6.46 -1.64
C ILE A 81 -3.26 -6.87 -1.97
N SER A 82 -4.04 -5.94 -2.50
CA SER A 82 -5.43 -6.19 -2.88
C SER A 82 -5.92 -5.24 -3.94
N GLY A 83 -6.73 -5.75 -4.87
CA GLY A 83 -7.34 -4.93 -5.93
C GLY A 83 -6.33 -4.23 -6.86
N GLY A 84 -5.10 -4.75 -6.97
CA GLY A 84 -4.02 -4.14 -7.74
C GLY A 84 -3.28 -3.03 -6.99
N TYR A 85 -3.42 -2.96 -5.67
CA TYR A 85 -2.72 -1.99 -4.82
C TYR A 85 -1.95 -2.68 -3.71
N MET A 86 -0.75 -2.17 -3.41
CA MET A 86 -0.04 -2.48 -2.17
C MET A 86 -0.41 -1.43 -1.13
N ASN A 87 -1.00 -1.88 -0.02
CA ASN A 87 -1.44 -1.01 1.07
C ASN A 87 -0.50 -1.20 2.25
N ILE A 88 -0.01 -0.11 2.80
CA ILE A 88 0.96 -0.12 3.90
C ILE A 88 0.46 0.78 5.01
N PHE A 89 0.35 0.23 6.22
CA PHE A 89 0.19 0.99 7.46
C PHE A 89 1.55 1.08 8.15
N PHE A 90 1.88 2.26 8.65
CA PHE A 90 3.18 2.51 9.28
C PHE A 90 3.07 3.50 10.43
N MET A 91 4.07 3.55 11.27
CA MET A 91 4.20 4.57 12.31
C MET A 91 5.37 5.48 11.98
N GLN A 92 5.16 6.77 12.13
CA GLN A 92 6.16 7.80 11.90
C GLN A 92 6.15 8.82 13.04
N ASN A 93 7.26 9.51 13.23
CA ASN A 93 7.24 10.78 13.96
C ASN A 93 6.88 11.85 12.94
N LEU A 94 5.87 12.65 13.24
CA LEU A 94 5.48 13.74 12.34
C LEU A 94 6.60 14.79 12.29
N PRO A 95 6.74 15.52 11.17
CA PRO A 95 7.65 16.66 11.12
C PRO A 95 7.20 17.77 12.08
N SER A 96 8.12 18.67 12.42
CA SER A 96 7.87 19.82 13.27
C SER A 96 6.90 20.82 12.64
N SER A 97 6.87 20.87 11.31
CA SER A 97 6.03 21.75 10.51
C SER A 97 5.24 20.96 9.48
N THR A 98 4.00 21.39 9.22
CA THR A 98 3.18 20.84 8.14
C THR A 98 3.72 21.15 6.73
N ASP A 99 4.67 22.05 6.62
CA ASP A 99 5.30 22.43 5.35
C ASP A 99 6.42 21.46 4.94
N ASN A 100 7.01 20.76 5.92
CA ASN A 100 8.08 19.78 5.71
C ASN A 100 7.52 18.37 5.82
N LYS A 101 6.78 17.92 4.83
CA LYS A 101 6.23 16.58 4.83
C LYS A 101 7.31 15.54 4.58
N HIS A 102 7.35 14.49 5.39
CA HIS A 102 8.14 13.30 5.10
C HIS A 102 7.70 12.65 3.80
N ARG A 103 8.63 12.01 3.12
CA ARG A 103 8.36 11.28 1.88
C ARG A 103 8.32 9.78 2.16
N ILE A 104 7.30 9.10 1.65
CA ILE A 104 7.25 7.64 1.60
C ILE A 104 6.91 7.23 0.17
N SER A 105 7.73 6.37 -0.42
CA SER A 105 7.61 5.98 -1.82
C SER A 105 7.86 4.50 -2.00
N LEU A 106 7.06 3.87 -2.86
CA LEU A 106 7.35 2.56 -3.40
C LEU A 106 8.07 2.75 -4.73
N VAL A 107 9.27 2.21 -4.85
CA VAL A 107 10.10 2.41 -6.02
C VAL A 107 10.52 1.08 -6.64
N ARG A 108 10.78 1.10 -7.94
CA ARG A 108 11.52 0.06 -8.64
C ARG A 108 12.95 0.56 -8.91
N PRO A 109 13.99 -0.24 -8.66
CA PRO A 109 15.35 0.10 -9.04
C PRO A 109 15.47 0.23 -10.56
N GLN A 110 16.21 1.24 -11.03
CA GLN A 110 16.44 1.43 -12.47
C GLN A 110 17.45 0.44 -13.04
N GLU A 111 18.33 -0.12 -12.20
CA GLU A 111 19.42 -1.01 -12.63
C GLU A 111 18.92 -2.28 -13.32
N ASP A 112 17.68 -2.68 -13.03
CA ASP A 112 17.00 -3.74 -13.75
C ASP A 112 16.03 -3.12 -14.77
N ASP A 113 16.41 -3.07 -16.03
CA ASP A 113 15.49 -2.77 -17.15
C ASP A 113 14.32 -3.76 -17.20
N THR A 114 14.44 -4.84 -16.42
CA THR A 114 13.39 -5.84 -16.23
C THR A 114 12.79 -5.67 -14.84
N LEU A 115 11.52 -5.29 -14.78
CA LEU A 115 10.71 -5.31 -13.57
C LEU A 115 10.71 -6.69 -12.87
N TYR A 116 11.17 -7.71 -13.55
CA TYR A 116 11.04 -9.13 -13.24
C TYR A 116 12.41 -9.76 -13.09
N GLY A 117 12.76 -10.16 -11.88
CA GLY A 117 14.02 -10.81 -11.58
C GLY A 117 14.10 -12.25 -12.15
N GLU A 118 15.33 -12.77 -12.31
CA GLU A 118 15.59 -14.17 -12.74
C GLU A 118 14.94 -15.20 -11.79
N ASP A 119 14.66 -14.80 -10.55
CA ASP A 119 14.00 -15.63 -9.54
C ASP A 119 12.47 -15.73 -9.75
N GLY A 120 11.92 -14.93 -10.66
CA GLY A 120 10.51 -14.91 -11.00
C GLY A 120 9.65 -13.98 -10.14
N TYR A 121 10.27 -13.06 -9.40
CA TYR A 121 9.58 -12.07 -8.58
C TYR A 121 9.79 -10.65 -9.14
N VAL A 122 8.81 -9.79 -8.89
CA VAL A 122 8.97 -8.34 -9.06
C VAL A 122 9.68 -7.80 -7.83
N HIS A 123 10.78 -7.07 -8.04
CA HIS A 123 11.56 -6.47 -6.97
C HIS A 123 11.20 -5.00 -6.80
N LEU A 124 10.73 -4.64 -5.62
CA LEU A 124 10.38 -3.27 -5.24
C LEU A 124 11.07 -2.89 -3.94
N GLU A 125 11.23 -1.60 -3.72
CA GLU A 125 11.77 -1.06 -2.47
C GLU A 125 10.81 -0.02 -1.89
N LEU A 126 10.56 -0.10 -0.59
CA LEU A 126 9.90 0.96 0.16
C LEU A 126 10.96 1.91 0.68
N ARG A 127 10.90 3.15 0.24
CA ARG A 127 11.82 4.23 0.62
C ARG A 127 11.10 5.23 1.51
N TYR A 128 11.78 5.67 2.53
CA TYR A 128 11.30 6.69 3.46
C TYR A 128 12.38 7.75 3.67
N ASN A 129 11.98 9.01 3.64
CA ASN A 129 12.84 10.15 3.94
C ASN A 129 12.12 11.04 4.94
N ASP A 130 12.67 11.11 6.13
CA ASP A 130 12.17 11.96 7.22
C ASP A 130 12.81 13.35 7.25
N TYR A 131 13.77 13.58 6.33
CA TYR A 131 14.51 14.84 6.21
C TYR A 131 15.14 15.29 7.54
N ASP A 132 15.56 14.34 8.40
CA ASP A 132 16.11 14.58 9.74
C ASP A 132 15.15 15.34 10.69
N ASP A 133 13.85 15.38 10.40
CA ASP A 133 12.83 16.04 11.23
C ASP A 133 11.92 15.03 11.94
N LEU A 134 12.38 14.52 13.08
CA LEU A 134 11.67 13.57 13.94
C LEU A 134 11.07 14.23 15.20
N THR A 135 10.89 15.54 15.16
CA THR A 135 10.54 16.32 16.37
C THR A 135 9.07 16.30 16.73
N GLY A 136 8.21 15.91 15.81
CA GLY A 136 6.78 15.83 16.02
C GLY A 136 6.35 14.57 16.78
N ARG A 137 5.06 14.49 17.08
CA ARG A 137 4.49 13.33 17.77
C ARG A 137 4.50 12.08 16.89
N ARG A 138 4.65 10.94 17.52
CA ARG A 138 4.44 9.65 16.84
C ARG A 138 2.99 9.47 16.39
N SER A 139 2.78 9.10 15.14
CA SER A 139 1.46 9.03 14.52
C SER A 139 1.38 7.89 13.51
N PRO A 140 0.23 7.21 13.38
CA PRO A 140 0.02 6.25 12.30
C PRO A 140 -0.11 6.96 10.96
N GLY A 141 0.40 6.32 9.90
CA GLY A 141 0.21 6.67 8.51
C GLY A 141 -0.36 5.51 7.72
N ALA A 142 -0.97 5.81 6.59
CA ALA A 142 -1.43 4.83 5.62
C ALA A 142 -1.16 5.33 4.21
N VAL A 143 -0.64 4.44 3.37
CA VAL A 143 -0.39 4.72 1.95
C VAL A 143 -0.82 3.53 1.11
N SER A 144 -1.25 3.79 -0.11
CA SER A 144 -1.66 2.78 -1.08
C SER A 144 -0.96 3.05 -2.40
N TYR A 145 -0.21 2.07 -2.89
CA TYR A 145 0.54 2.18 -4.15
C TYR A 145 -0.16 1.41 -5.25
N ASN A 146 -0.38 2.06 -6.38
CA ASN A 146 -1.00 1.48 -7.56
C ASN A 146 -0.01 0.55 -8.28
N LEU A 147 -0.20 -0.76 -8.15
CA LEU A 147 0.60 -1.77 -8.85
C LEU A 147 0.10 -2.01 -10.28
N ASN A 148 -1.09 -1.51 -10.65
CA ASN A 148 -1.61 -1.69 -12.01
C ASN A 148 -0.86 -0.81 -13.03
N SER A 149 -0.06 0.17 -12.55
CA SER A 149 0.84 0.95 -13.39
C SER A 149 2.11 0.18 -13.79
N LEU A 150 2.36 -0.95 -13.14
CA LEU A 150 3.45 -1.86 -13.48
C LEU A 150 2.92 -2.93 -14.43
N ASP A 151 3.61 -3.12 -15.55
CA ASP A 151 3.32 -4.24 -16.47
C ASP A 151 3.84 -5.55 -15.89
N ILE A 152 3.21 -6.00 -14.79
CA ILE A 152 3.61 -7.23 -14.10
C ILE A 152 3.26 -8.44 -14.98
N PRO A 153 4.27 -9.26 -15.35
CA PRO A 153 4.03 -10.45 -16.16
C PRO A 153 3.07 -11.42 -15.48
N SER A 154 2.23 -12.08 -16.28
CA SER A 154 1.23 -13.04 -15.77
C SER A 154 1.82 -14.26 -15.06
N GLU A 155 3.06 -14.61 -15.40
CA GLU A 155 3.84 -15.72 -14.83
C GLU A 155 4.54 -15.35 -13.52
N THR A 156 4.41 -14.10 -13.05
CA THR A 156 5.07 -13.64 -11.83
C THR A 156 4.69 -14.49 -10.63
N LYS A 157 5.68 -14.98 -9.90
CA LYS A 157 5.47 -15.72 -8.65
C LYS A 157 4.98 -14.82 -7.53
N GLY A 158 5.45 -13.57 -7.52
CA GLY A 158 5.11 -12.62 -6.47
C GLY A 158 5.91 -11.34 -6.50
N ILE A 159 5.89 -10.64 -5.38
CA ILE A 159 6.64 -9.41 -5.16
C ILE A 159 7.60 -9.61 -4.00
N LYS A 160 8.84 -9.19 -4.15
CA LYS A 160 9.81 -9.01 -3.10
C LYS A 160 9.92 -7.53 -2.78
N LEU A 161 9.69 -7.19 -1.54
CA LEU A 161 9.73 -5.81 -1.05
C LEU A 161 10.90 -5.65 -0.09
N LYS A 162 11.89 -4.86 -0.50
CA LYS A 162 12.96 -4.41 0.38
C LYS A 162 12.52 -3.15 1.13
N LEU A 163 12.85 -3.05 2.40
CA LEU A 163 12.58 -1.86 3.23
C LEU A 163 13.57 -1.77 4.39
N ASN A 164 13.77 -0.56 4.91
CA ASN A 164 14.53 -0.32 6.13
C ASN A 164 13.55 -0.19 7.30
N SER A 165 13.54 -1.22 8.16
CA SER A 165 12.65 -1.28 9.33
C SER A 165 13.32 -0.67 10.55
N GLU A 166 12.61 0.19 11.29
CA GLU A 166 13.09 0.76 12.57
C GLU A 166 13.56 -0.32 13.56
N GLU A 167 12.96 -1.50 13.55
CA GLU A 167 13.26 -2.57 14.53
C GLU A 167 14.27 -3.61 14.01
N ASN A 168 14.31 -3.83 12.69
CA ASN A 168 15.06 -4.95 12.11
C ASN A 168 16.15 -4.52 11.11
N GLY A 169 16.26 -3.22 10.82
CA GLY A 169 17.14 -2.71 9.78
C GLY A 169 16.62 -3.09 8.38
N GLU A 170 17.53 -3.25 7.43
CA GLU A 170 17.16 -3.65 6.07
C GLU A 170 16.65 -5.09 6.03
N VAL A 171 15.43 -5.25 5.54
CA VAL A 171 14.75 -6.55 5.40
C VAL A 171 14.10 -6.68 4.03
N GLU A 172 13.94 -7.91 3.57
CA GLU A 172 13.18 -8.24 2.37
C GLU A 172 11.96 -9.09 2.76
N VAL A 173 10.80 -8.71 2.27
CA VAL A 173 9.53 -9.41 2.50
C VAL A 173 9.02 -9.95 1.18
N THR A 174 8.70 -11.24 1.14
CA THR A 174 8.15 -11.91 -0.04
C THR A 174 6.63 -12.02 0.06
N PHE A 175 5.95 -11.65 -1.02
CA PHE A 175 4.52 -11.79 -1.22
C PHE A 175 4.27 -12.71 -2.42
N ASP A 176 3.81 -13.93 -2.17
CA ASP A 176 3.44 -14.86 -3.24
C ASP A 176 2.08 -14.47 -3.82
N LEU A 177 2.03 -14.30 -5.14
CA LEU A 177 0.82 -14.00 -5.88
C LEU A 177 0.19 -15.32 -6.34
N LYS A 178 -1.00 -15.65 -5.82
CA LYS A 178 -1.80 -16.75 -6.38
C LYS A 178 -2.62 -16.20 -7.52
N THR A 179 -2.36 -16.68 -8.72
CA THR A 179 -3.19 -16.41 -9.90
C THR A 179 -4.55 -17.07 -9.68
N VAL A 180 -5.56 -16.30 -9.35
CA VAL A 180 -6.94 -16.75 -9.37
C VAL A 180 -7.52 -16.33 -10.71
N GLY A 181 -7.78 -17.27 -11.60
CA GLY A 181 -8.54 -17.20 -12.84
C GLY A 181 -8.46 -15.92 -13.68
N SER A 182 -8.43 -16.05 -14.96
CA SER A 182 -8.07 -15.15 -16.06
C SER A 182 -8.72 -13.74 -16.14
N ASN A 183 -9.29 -13.19 -15.07
CA ASN A 183 -9.86 -11.82 -15.03
C ASN A 183 -9.73 -11.14 -13.66
N GLU A 184 -8.89 -11.62 -12.76
CA GLU A 184 -8.80 -11.05 -11.44
C GLU A 184 -7.47 -10.31 -11.22
N LYS A 185 -7.61 -9.04 -10.84
CA LYS A 185 -6.52 -8.22 -10.33
C LYS A 185 -5.84 -8.92 -9.15
N LEU A 186 -4.54 -8.82 -9.07
CA LEU A 186 -3.66 -9.47 -8.10
C LEU A 186 -4.25 -9.55 -6.69
N THR A 187 -4.43 -10.78 -6.19
CA THR A 187 -4.88 -11.03 -4.80
C THR A 187 -3.84 -11.94 -4.14
N THR A 188 -3.28 -11.52 -3.02
CA THR A 188 -2.25 -12.30 -2.32
C THR A 188 -2.78 -13.00 -1.08
N ASN A 189 -2.27 -14.21 -0.85
CA ASN A 189 -2.14 -14.72 0.52
C ASN A 189 -0.74 -14.32 0.99
N VAL A 190 -0.67 -13.36 1.89
CA VAL A 190 0.58 -12.90 2.47
C VAL A 190 1.05 -13.96 3.47
N ASP A 191 2.13 -14.66 3.15
CA ASP A 191 2.85 -15.43 4.16
C ASP A 191 3.90 -14.51 4.81
N LEU A 192 3.52 -13.93 5.92
CA LEU A 192 4.39 -13.10 6.74
C LEU A 192 5.19 -13.90 7.76
N SER A 193 5.25 -15.23 7.62
CA SER A 193 5.91 -16.12 8.59
C SER A 193 7.42 -15.84 8.72
N ASN A 194 8.02 -15.23 7.70
CA ASN A 194 9.42 -14.85 7.70
C ASN A 194 9.69 -13.42 8.24
N MET A 195 8.65 -12.63 8.45
CA MET A 195 8.77 -11.33 9.10
C MET A 195 8.82 -11.53 10.62
N GLN A 196 10.00 -11.74 11.17
CA GLN A 196 10.22 -11.63 12.61
C GLN A 196 10.26 -10.15 13.01
N LEU A 197 9.12 -9.50 12.93
CA LEU A 197 8.93 -8.23 13.61
C LEU A 197 8.63 -8.52 15.07
N LYS A 198 9.53 -8.12 15.95
CA LYS A 198 9.31 -8.18 17.40
C LYS A 198 8.28 -7.14 17.83
#